data_a9e9dac33b6669b09c9927214cf667e5
#
_entry.id   a9e9dac33b6669b09c9927214cf667e5
#
_cell.length_a   1.000
_cell.length_b   1.000
_cell.length_c   1.000
_cell.angle_alpha   90.00
_cell.angle_beta   90.00
_cell.angle_gamma   90.00
#
_symmetry.space_group_name_H-M   'P 1'
#
loop_
_entity.id
_entity.type
_entity.pdbx_description
1 polymer ?
#
loop_
_entity_poly.entity_id
_entity_poly.type
_entity_poly.pdbx_seq_one_letter_code
_entity_poly.pdbx_strand_id
1 'polypeptide(L)'
;MRRTQGGGGEEFIQAGKLNLVDLAGSENIQRSGAENKHAAEAGLINKSLLTLGRVINALVDRKPGSHIPYRESKLTRLLQDSLGGQTKTCIIATISPTKSSLEETMSTLDYTFRAKNIRNQP
;
A
#
# COMPACT_ATOMS: atom_id res chain seq x y z
N MET A 1 -18.55 -13.19 11.23
CA MET A 1 -19.06 -14.47 10.70
C MET A 1 -20.53 -14.36 10.46
N ARG A 2 -20.99 -14.57 9.25
CA ARG A 2 -22.43 -14.55 8.94
C ARG A 2 -22.85 -15.97 8.53
N ARG A 3 -23.84 -16.55 9.22
CA ARG A 3 -24.45 -17.82 8.82
C ARG A 3 -25.62 -17.52 7.88
N THR A 4 -25.65 -18.12 6.72
CA THR A 4 -26.81 -18.12 5.82
C THR A 4 -27.30 -19.56 5.69
N GLN A 5 -28.58 -19.82 6.01
CA GLN A 5 -29.20 -21.09 5.73
C GLN A 5 -29.62 -21.16 4.25
N GLY A 6 -29.02 -22.11 3.52
CA GLY A 6 -29.49 -22.49 2.21
C GLY A 6 -30.57 -23.58 2.36
N GLY A 7 -31.63 -23.50 1.57
CA GLY A 7 -32.70 -24.50 1.59
C GLY A 7 -32.23 -25.86 1.10
N GLY A 8 -31.81 -26.72 2.01
CA GLY A 8 -31.27 -28.07 1.73
C GLY A 8 -30.42 -28.66 2.85
N GLY A 9 -30.31 -27.98 3.99
CA GLY A 9 -29.59 -28.52 5.17
C GLY A 9 -28.07 -28.34 5.14
N GLU A 10 -27.51 -27.69 4.10
CA GLU A 10 -26.09 -27.35 4.07
C GLU A 10 -25.83 -26.00 4.75
N GLU A 11 -24.99 -25.97 5.78
CA GLU A 11 -24.54 -24.74 6.42
C GLU A 11 -23.36 -24.15 5.63
N PHE A 12 -23.54 -22.97 5.02
CA PHE A 12 -22.46 -22.20 4.43
C PHE A 12 -21.84 -21.25 5.46
N ILE A 13 -20.58 -21.42 5.75
CA ILE A 13 -19.81 -20.54 6.64
C ILE A 13 -19.03 -19.55 5.76
N GLN A 14 -19.35 -18.26 5.85
CA GLN A 14 -18.61 -17.20 5.19
C GLN A 14 -17.71 -16.50 6.23
N ALA A 15 -16.41 -16.59 6.03
CA ALA A 15 -15.40 -15.93 6.87
C ALA A 15 -14.81 -14.73 6.15
N GLY A 16 -14.79 -13.57 6.80
CA GLY A 16 -14.13 -12.35 6.32
C GLY A 16 -12.93 -12.00 7.19
N LYS A 17 -11.87 -11.46 6.57
CA LYS A 17 -10.69 -10.94 7.25
C LYS A 17 -10.53 -9.46 6.91
N LEU A 18 -10.37 -8.62 7.94
CA LEU A 18 -10.02 -7.21 7.80
C LEU A 18 -8.59 -7.00 8.26
N ASN A 19 -7.75 -6.43 7.39
CA ASN A 19 -6.40 -5.99 7.73
C ASN A 19 -6.40 -4.46 7.81
N LEU A 20 -6.02 -3.92 8.96
CA LEU A 20 -5.76 -2.50 9.16
C LEU A 20 -4.25 -2.29 9.12
N VAL A 21 -3.78 -1.45 8.22
CA VAL A 21 -2.36 -1.22 7.97
C VAL A 21 -2.07 0.26 8.13
N ASP A 22 -1.16 0.58 9.05
CA ASP A 22 -0.58 1.90 9.23
C ASP A 22 0.85 1.89 8.68
N LEU A 23 1.14 2.81 7.75
CA LEU A 23 2.44 2.92 7.10
C LEU A 23 3.27 4.00 7.79
N ALA A 24 4.58 3.79 7.83
CA ALA A 24 5.51 4.86 8.24
C ALA A 24 5.36 6.08 7.32
N GLY A 25 5.67 7.26 7.84
CA GLY A 25 5.61 8.51 7.10
C GLY A 25 6.52 8.52 5.87
N SER A 26 6.09 9.19 4.83
CA SER A 26 6.83 9.34 3.57
C SER A 26 7.69 10.59 3.52
N GLU A 27 7.77 11.33 4.61
CA GLU A 27 8.55 12.56 4.73
C GLU A 27 10.04 12.34 4.47
N ASN A 28 10.68 13.34 3.88
CA ASN A 28 12.11 13.28 3.57
C ASN A 28 12.94 13.34 4.88
N ILE A 29 13.83 12.36 5.06
CA ILE A 29 14.72 12.23 6.23
C ILE A 29 15.57 13.49 6.46
N GLN A 30 15.99 14.18 5.40
CA GLN A 30 16.77 15.40 5.50
C GLN A 30 16.05 16.53 6.25
N ARG A 31 14.71 16.51 6.28
CA ARG A 31 13.89 17.47 7.03
C ARG A 31 13.70 17.10 8.50
N SER A 32 13.81 15.82 8.85
CA SER A 32 13.55 15.33 10.21
C SER A 32 14.71 15.53 11.18
N GLY A 33 15.90 16.00 10.73
CA GLY A 33 17.06 16.25 11.58
C GLY A 33 17.61 15.02 12.31
N ALA A 34 17.32 13.82 11.82
CA ALA A 34 17.71 12.57 12.45
C ALA A 34 19.23 12.36 12.37
N GLU A 35 19.90 12.35 13.53
CA GLU A 35 21.33 12.06 13.63
C GLU A 35 21.64 10.56 13.54
N ASN A 36 22.69 10.27 12.82
CA ASN A 36 23.48 9.03 12.58
C ASN A 36 22.91 7.62 12.85
N LYS A 37 22.30 7.31 13.98
CA LYS A 37 21.75 5.97 14.24
C LYS A 37 20.36 5.78 13.64
N HIS A 38 19.57 6.83 13.62
CA HIS A 38 18.22 6.80 13.04
C HIS A 38 18.24 6.96 11.51
N ALA A 39 19.32 7.46 10.92
CA ALA A 39 19.47 7.63 9.47
C ALA A 39 19.47 6.29 8.72
N ALA A 40 20.09 5.24 9.27
CA ALA A 40 20.10 3.91 8.66
C ALA A 40 18.72 3.24 8.70
N GLU A 41 18.00 3.36 9.82
CA GLU A 41 16.64 2.85 10.01
C GLU A 41 15.65 3.59 9.11
N ALA A 42 15.70 4.90 9.08
CA ALA A 42 14.92 5.74 8.20
C ALA A 42 15.21 5.46 6.72
N GLY A 43 16.44 5.12 6.36
CA GLY A 43 16.82 4.66 5.01
C GLY A 43 16.14 3.36 4.60
N LEU A 44 16.00 2.40 5.52
CA LEU A 44 15.28 1.14 5.28
C LEU A 44 13.76 1.36 5.13
N ILE A 45 13.19 2.24 5.94
CA ILE A 45 11.77 2.63 5.87
C ILE A 45 11.48 3.27 4.52
N ASN A 46 12.26 4.25 4.11
CA ASN A 46 12.11 4.93 2.82
C ASN A 46 12.34 3.99 1.63
N LYS A 47 13.28 3.04 1.74
CA LYS A 47 13.47 2.00 0.73
C LYS A 47 12.21 1.14 0.56
N SER A 48 11.54 0.78 1.65
CA SER A 48 10.31 -0.01 1.61
C SER A 48 9.17 0.76 0.94
N LEU A 49 9.01 2.07 1.25
CA LEU A 49 8.02 2.94 0.63
C LEU A 49 8.32 3.19 -0.85
N LEU A 50 9.60 3.36 -1.22
CA LEU A 50 10.03 3.46 -2.61
C LEU A 50 9.70 2.19 -3.39
N THR A 51 9.93 1.02 -2.80
CA THR A 51 9.57 -0.27 -3.41
C THR A 51 8.06 -0.40 -3.57
N LEU A 52 7.28 0.08 -2.59
CA LEU A 52 5.82 0.14 -2.70
C LEU A 52 5.39 0.99 -3.90
N GLY A 53 6.01 2.16 -4.11
CA GLY A 53 5.78 2.99 -5.29
C GLY A 53 6.09 2.26 -6.60
N ARG A 54 7.18 1.50 -6.65
CA ARG A 54 7.53 0.67 -7.83
C ARG A 54 6.49 -0.41 -8.10
N VAL A 55 5.98 -1.08 -7.07
CA VAL A 55 4.92 -2.08 -7.20
C VAL A 55 3.65 -1.45 -7.75
N ILE A 56 3.24 -0.28 -7.21
CA ILE A 56 2.06 0.46 -7.69
C ILE A 56 2.22 0.82 -9.17
N ASN A 57 3.35 1.39 -9.57
CA ASN A 57 3.62 1.74 -10.97
C ASN A 57 3.59 0.49 -11.88
N ALA A 58 4.22 -0.60 -11.46
CA ALA A 58 4.23 -1.84 -12.21
C ALA A 58 2.84 -2.47 -12.38
N LEU A 59 1.95 -2.28 -11.39
CA LEU A 59 0.56 -2.75 -11.46
C LEU A 59 -0.30 -1.89 -12.39
N VAL A 60 -0.07 -0.57 -12.40
CA VAL A 60 -0.80 0.38 -13.26
C VAL A 60 -0.35 0.24 -14.71
N ASP A 61 0.97 0.17 -14.94
CA ASP A 61 1.58 0.08 -16.27
C ASP A 61 1.69 -1.37 -16.78
N ARG A 62 0.94 -2.29 -16.18
CA ARG A 62 1.06 -3.73 -16.39
C ARG A 62 0.98 -4.12 -17.87
N LYS A 63 2.10 -4.56 -18.41
CA LYS A 63 2.20 -5.22 -19.70
C LYS A 63 2.04 -6.75 -19.52
N PRO A 64 1.47 -7.47 -20.49
CA PRO A 64 1.43 -8.93 -20.45
C PRO A 64 2.82 -9.51 -20.20
N GLY A 65 2.95 -10.37 -19.16
CA GLY A 65 4.23 -10.99 -18.79
C GLY A 65 5.17 -10.13 -17.94
N SER A 66 4.79 -8.89 -17.57
CA SER A 66 5.63 -8.05 -16.68
C SER A 66 5.66 -8.61 -15.26
N HIS A 67 6.87 -8.65 -14.68
CA HIS A 67 7.08 -9.04 -13.29
C HIS A 67 6.76 -7.87 -12.34
N ILE A 68 5.96 -8.14 -11.31
CA ILE A 68 5.66 -7.18 -10.25
C ILE A 68 6.64 -7.40 -9.09
N PRO A 69 7.40 -6.39 -8.65
CA PRO A 69 8.52 -6.58 -7.71
C PRO A 69 8.08 -6.68 -6.24
N TYR A 70 7.09 -7.51 -5.90
CA TYR A 70 6.62 -7.69 -4.52
C TYR A 70 7.70 -8.19 -3.56
N ARG A 71 8.70 -8.94 -4.07
CA ARG A 71 9.73 -9.56 -3.23
C ARG A 71 10.86 -8.64 -2.83
N GLU A 72 10.93 -7.42 -3.38
CA GLU A 72 12.00 -6.47 -3.09
C GLU A 72 11.92 -5.85 -1.67
N SER A 73 10.77 -5.92 -1.00
CA SER A 73 10.65 -5.52 0.41
C SER A 73 9.68 -6.42 1.18
N LYS A 74 9.86 -6.48 2.50
CA LYS A 74 8.92 -7.19 3.39
C LYS A 74 7.54 -6.56 3.34
N LEU A 75 7.45 -5.22 3.26
CA LEU A 75 6.22 -4.47 3.16
C LEU A 75 5.42 -4.88 1.92
N THR A 76 6.03 -4.86 0.74
CA THR A 76 5.33 -5.20 -0.51
C THR A 76 4.93 -6.66 -0.58
N ARG A 77 5.67 -7.56 0.07
CA ARG A 77 5.28 -8.96 0.22
C ARG A 77 4.04 -9.13 1.11
N LEU A 78 3.96 -8.39 2.22
CA LEU A 78 2.79 -8.41 3.12
C LEU A 78 1.54 -7.84 2.45
N LEU A 79 1.71 -6.83 1.59
CA LEU A 79 0.62 -6.14 0.89
C LEU A 79 0.26 -6.77 -0.46
N GLN A 80 0.88 -7.88 -0.84
CA GLN A 80 0.70 -8.49 -2.16
C GLN A 80 -0.78 -8.77 -2.50
N ASP A 81 -1.54 -9.35 -1.57
CA ASP A 81 -2.96 -9.63 -1.79
C ASP A 81 -3.82 -8.37 -1.84
N SER A 82 -3.36 -7.30 -1.20
CA SER A 82 -4.04 -6.00 -1.15
C SER A 82 -3.77 -5.14 -2.39
N LEU A 83 -2.67 -5.40 -3.10
CA LEU A 83 -2.23 -4.62 -4.25
C LEU A 83 -2.20 -5.50 -5.50
N GLY A 84 -3.30 -5.51 -6.25
CA GLY A 84 -3.45 -6.32 -7.46
C GLY A 84 -3.85 -7.77 -7.21
N GLY A 85 -4.18 -8.14 -5.96
CA GLY A 85 -4.64 -9.49 -5.58
C GLY A 85 -6.16 -9.59 -5.40
N GLN A 86 -6.60 -10.45 -4.49
CA GLN A 86 -8.01 -10.81 -4.29
C GLN A 86 -8.67 -10.08 -3.11
N THR A 87 -8.09 -8.99 -2.64
CA THR A 87 -8.59 -8.23 -1.48
C THR A 87 -9.30 -6.95 -1.93
N LYS A 88 -10.39 -6.62 -1.26
CA LYS A 88 -11.03 -5.31 -1.40
C LYS A 88 -10.21 -4.30 -0.59
N THR A 89 -9.51 -3.39 -1.26
CA THR A 89 -8.54 -2.49 -0.65
C THR A 89 -9.02 -1.05 -0.69
N CYS A 90 -8.86 -0.35 0.43
CA CYS A 90 -9.05 1.08 0.55
C CYS A 90 -7.72 1.72 0.98
N ILE A 91 -7.30 2.78 0.31
CA ILE A 91 -6.11 3.56 0.66
C ILE A 91 -6.55 4.92 1.16
N ILE A 92 -6.07 5.30 2.33
CA ILE A 92 -6.27 6.61 2.94
C ILE A 92 -4.94 7.34 2.91
N ALA A 93 -4.91 8.51 2.30
CA ALA A 93 -3.74 9.37 2.27
C ALA A 93 -4.03 10.68 3.00
N THR A 94 -3.05 11.16 3.76
CA THR A 94 -3.12 12.42 4.49
C THR A 94 -2.23 13.46 3.82
N ILE A 95 -2.71 14.70 3.77
CA ILE A 95 -1.99 15.84 3.20
C ILE A 95 -2.00 17.01 4.18
N SER A 96 -1.01 17.90 4.04
CA SER A 96 -0.93 19.11 4.85
C SER A 96 -1.30 20.35 4.02
N PRO A 97 -2.09 21.30 4.55
CA PRO A 97 -2.42 22.54 3.87
C PRO A 97 -1.31 23.60 3.92
N THR A 98 -0.18 23.29 4.58
CA THR A 98 0.91 24.27 4.76
C THR A 98 1.72 24.44 3.49
N LYS A 99 2.14 25.69 3.20
CA LYS A 99 2.97 26.01 2.03
C LYS A 99 4.30 25.26 2.02
N SER A 100 4.88 25.03 3.19
CA SER A 100 6.14 24.29 3.35
C SER A 100 6.03 22.80 2.99
N SER A 101 4.81 22.23 2.95
CA SER A 101 4.54 20.84 2.63
C SER A 101 3.96 20.64 1.23
N LEU A 102 4.05 21.67 0.37
CA LEU A 102 3.45 21.60 -0.97
C LEU A 102 3.99 20.45 -1.81
N GLU A 103 5.32 20.29 -1.85
CA GLU A 103 5.97 19.21 -2.62
C GLU A 103 5.56 17.83 -2.13
N GLU A 104 5.49 17.64 -0.80
CA GLU A 104 5.06 16.38 -0.20
C GLU A 104 3.58 16.10 -0.48
N THR A 105 2.74 17.13 -0.42
CA THR A 105 1.32 17.03 -0.76
C THR A 105 1.14 16.64 -2.23
N MET A 106 1.86 17.26 -3.15
CA MET A 106 1.80 16.92 -4.59
C MET A 106 2.27 15.49 -4.85
N SER A 107 3.35 15.06 -4.21
CA SER A 107 3.85 13.69 -4.30
C SER A 107 2.83 12.67 -3.78
N THR A 108 2.19 12.97 -2.64
CA THR A 108 1.15 12.12 -2.04
C THR A 108 -0.07 12.01 -2.96
N LEU A 109 -0.49 13.10 -3.59
CA LEU A 109 -1.62 13.11 -4.54
C LEU A 109 -1.31 12.30 -5.80
N ASP A 110 -0.10 12.44 -6.38
CA ASP A 110 0.32 11.64 -7.54
C ASP A 110 0.34 10.14 -7.20
N TYR A 111 0.92 9.79 -6.05
CA TYR A 111 0.98 8.43 -5.56
C TYR A 111 -0.41 7.80 -5.37
N THR A 112 -1.34 8.54 -4.74
CA THR A 112 -2.71 8.07 -4.50
C THR A 112 -3.51 7.98 -5.79
N PHE A 113 -3.30 8.90 -6.73
CA PHE A 113 -3.92 8.83 -8.05
C PHE A 113 -3.52 7.57 -8.82
N ARG A 114 -2.23 7.21 -8.77
CA ARG A 114 -1.73 5.95 -9.36
C ARG A 114 -2.32 4.74 -8.65
N ALA A 115 -2.28 4.72 -7.32
CA ALA A 115 -2.81 3.61 -6.53
C ALA A 115 -4.31 3.35 -6.78
N LYS A 116 -5.10 4.39 -7.03
CA LYS A 116 -6.52 4.29 -7.40
C LYS A 116 -6.74 3.46 -8.68
N ASN A 117 -5.78 3.43 -9.58
CA ASN A 117 -5.89 2.71 -10.86
C ASN A 117 -5.52 1.22 -10.76
N ILE A 118 -5.10 0.74 -9.58
CA ILE A 118 -4.84 -0.67 -9.35
C ILE A 118 -6.17 -1.43 -9.39
N ARG A 119 -6.20 -2.52 -10.15
CA ARG A 119 -7.35 -3.42 -10.23
C ARG A 119 -7.11 -4.64 -9.36
N ASN A 120 -7.89 -4.77 -8.31
CA ASN A 120 -8.01 -6.00 -7.52
C ASN A 120 -9.16 -6.84 -8.07
N GLN A 121 -9.09 -8.15 -7.84
CA GLN A 121 -10.14 -9.12 -8.20
C GLN A 121 -10.64 -9.82 -6.92
N PRO A 122 -11.46 -9.14 -6.09
CA PRO A 122 -11.95 -9.70 -4.84
C PRO A 122 -12.97 -10.81 -5.05
#